data_d3de2ab615b4b662424375e72b50bdd3
#
_entry.id   d3de2ab615b4b662424375e72b50bdd3
#
_cell.length_a   1.000
_cell.length_b   1.000
_cell.length_c   1.000
_cell.angle_alpha   90.00
_cell.angle_beta   90.00
_cell.angle_gamma   90.00
#
_symmetry.space_group_name_H-M   'P 1'
#
loop_
_entity.id
_entity.type
_entity.pdbx_description
1 polymer ?
#
loop_
_entity_poly.entity_id
_entity_poly.type
_entity_poly.pdbx_seq_one_letter_code
_entity_poly.pdbx_strand_id
1 'polypeptide(L)'
;MKISTLNLEKKLSLKFNDQKLFLKSLTHKSYDSIKNNEKIEFLGDRVLGLIIAKKLLEIYPSEKEGILDKKFASLVNKKKCLEIAKYIQLEKYILIFNPKNKKIKIEDKVVADCLEALIGALYLDKGLNIVEKFILNLWKDHINASIITQIDAKTKLQEHSLKLFKILPIYKLISNTGPRHKPLFKVSVKLKNTKIFTAVGNSKKDAEQNAATLCLDNIIKK
;
A
#
# COMPACT_ATOMS: atom_id res chain seq x y z
N MET A 1 15.82 26.82 -13.22
CA MET A 1 16.73 25.91 -12.51
C MET A 1 16.85 24.64 -13.33
N LYS A 2 18.02 24.30 -13.91
CA LYS A 2 18.20 23.02 -14.59
C LYS A 2 18.12 21.91 -13.54
N ILE A 3 17.10 21.09 -13.58
CA ILE A 3 17.02 19.89 -12.72
C ILE A 3 18.13 18.96 -13.16
N SER A 4 19.02 18.63 -12.27
CA SER A 4 20.10 17.68 -12.55
C SER A 4 19.53 16.25 -12.49
N THR A 5 19.00 15.76 -13.60
CA THR A 5 18.57 14.35 -13.77
C THR A 5 19.67 13.38 -13.40
N LEU A 6 20.94 13.75 -13.65
CA LEU A 6 22.12 12.98 -13.26
C LEU A 6 22.20 12.68 -11.75
N ASN A 7 21.74 13.62 -10.90
CA ASN A 7 21.75 13.40 -9.44
C ASN A 7 20.68 12.36 -9.03
N LEU A 8 19.53 12.36 -9.70
CA LEU A 8 18.50 11.35 -9.45
C LEU A 8 18.96 9.97 -9.92
N GLU A 9 19.54 9.85 -11.11
CA GLU A 9 20.11 8.60 -11.63
C GLU A 9 21.16 8.02 -10.68
N LYS A 10 22.09 8.84 -10.21
CA LYS A 10 23.11 8.43 -9.21
C LYS A 10 22.47 7.94 -7.92
N LYS A 11 21.48 8.68 -7.39
CA LYS A 11 20.77 8.32 -6.16
C LYS A 11 20.03 6.98 -6.29
N LEU A 12 19.43 6.72 -7.45
CA LEU A 12 18.70 5.49 -7.73
C LEU A 12 19.60 4.35 -8.20
N SER A 13 20.90 4.61 -8.39
CA SER A 13 21.86 3.66 -9.01
C SER A 13 21.35 3.14 -10.36
N LEU A 14 20.69 4.02 -11.12
CA LEU A 14 20.12 3.75 -12.44
C LEU A 14 20.68 4.72 -13.46
N LYS A 15 20.72 4.28 -14.72
CA LYS A 15 21.05 5.15 -15.86
C LYS A 15 20.06 4.89 -16.98
N PHE A 16 19.34 5.92 -17.41
CA PHE A 16 18.42 5.84 -18.53
C PHE A 16 19.17 5.94 -19.86
N ASN A 17 18.78 5.14 -20.84
CA ASN A 17 19.24 5.26 -22.23
C ASN A 17 18.54 6.43 -22.91
N ASP A 18 17.21 6.54 -22.72
CA ASP A 18 16.39 7.64 -23.24
C ASP A 18 16.18 8.72 -22.17
N GLN A 19 17.07 9.73 -22.21
CA GLN A 19 16.99 10.89 -21.32
C GLN A 19 15.73 11.76 -21.56
N LYS A 20 15.15 11.72 -22.77
CA LYS A 20 13.89 12.44 -23.05
C LYS A 20 12.72 11.75 -22.37
N LEU A 21 12.67 10.43 -22.42
CA LEU A 21 11.66 9.63 -21.70
C LEU A 21 11.77 9.83 -20.19
N PHE A 22 13.00 9.79 -19.65
CA PHE A 22 13.24 10.04 -18.23
C PHE A 22 12.75 11.43 -17.82
N LEU A 23 13.14 12.50 -18.56
CA LEU A 23 12.68 13.85 -18.26
C LEU A 23 11.14 13.97 -18.35
N LYS A 24 10.54 13.32 -19.35
CA LYS A 24 9.08 13.29 -19.52
C LYS A 24 8.38 12.66 -18.32
N SER A 25 8.93 11.60 -17.71
CA SER A 25 8.36 10.97 -16.51
C SER A 25 8.34 11.89 -15.29
N LEU A 26 9.25 12.86 -15.24
CA LEU A 26 9.34 13.86 -14.18
C LEU A 26 8.54 15.13 -14.46
N THR A 27 7.91 15.25 -15.63
CA THR A 27 7.22 16.46 -16.11
C THR A 27 5.73 16.39 -15.81
N HIS A 28 5.25 17.24 -14.88
CA HIS A 28 3.81 17.38 -14.62
C HIS A 28 3.12 18.16 -15.73
N LYS A 29 1.84 17.87 -15.99
CA LYS A 29 1.03 18.54 -17.04
C LYS A 29 0.92 20.06 -16.90
N SER A 30 1.08 20.61 -15.71
CA SER A 30 1.11 22.07 -15.52
C SER A 30 2.36 22.71 -16.09
N TYR A 31 3.46 21.95 -16.22
CA TYR A 31 4.70 22.43 -16.82
C TYR A 31 4.68 22.32 -18.34
N ASP A 32 4.23 21.17 -18.85
CA ASP A 32 4.03 20.91 -20.28
C ASP A 32 2.73 20.12 -20.48
N SER A 33 1.73 20.75 -21.10
CA SER A 33 0.42 20.15 -21.31
C SER A 33 0.42 19.01 -22.34
N ILE A 34 1.45 18.90 -23.17
CA ILE A 34 1.56 17.92 -24.26
C ILE A 34 2.58 16.82 -23.89
N LYS A 35 3.79 17.24 -23.48
CA LYS A 35 4.90 16.32 -23.17
C LYS A 35 5.03 16.12 -21.66
N ASN A 36 4.04 15.46 -21.07
CA ASN A 36 3.97 15.22 -19.63
C ASN A 36 3.95 13.72 -19.28
N ASN A 37 3.85 13.42 -17.98
CA ASN A 37 3.96 12.09 -17.42
C ASN A 37 2.67 11.26 -17.40
N GLU A 38 1.48 11.83 -17.67
CA GLU A 38 0.19 11.15 -17.45
C GLU A 38 0.08 9.76 -18.14
N LYS A 39 0.48 9.67 -19.43
CA LYS A 39 0.42 8.38 -20.15
C LYS A 39 1.45 7.36 -19.63
N ILE A 40 2.58 7.83 -19.14
CA ILE A 40 3.63 6.97 -18.60
C ILE A 40 3.26 6.51 -17.19
N GLU A 41 2.62 7.37 -16.39
CA GLU A 41 2.02 7.04 -15.09
C GLU A 41 1.03 5.88 -15.25
N PHE A 42 0.10 5.99 -16.21
CA PHE A 42 -0.87 4.94 -16.50
C PHE A 42 -0.21 3.56 -16.72
N LEU A 43 0.89 3.51 -17.47
CA LEU A 43 1.65 2.27 -17.68
C LEU A 43 2.36 1.83 -16.40
N GLY A 44 2.99 2.76 -15.70
CA GLY A 44 3.78 2.47 -14.50
C GLY A 44 2.97 1.88 -13.36
N ASP A 45 1.75 2.36 -13.15
CA ASP A 45 0.82 1.78 -12.17
C ASP A 45 0.53 0.28 -12.48
N ARG A 46 0.32 -0.08 -13.76
CA ARG A 46 0.11 -1.49 -14.17
C ARG A 46 1.35 -2.35 -14.00
N VAL A 47 2.52 -1.80 -14.32
CA VAL A 47 3.81 -2.48 -14.13
C VAL A 47 4.08 -2.72 -12.65
N LEU A 48 3.85 -1.71 -11.79
CA LEU A 48 3.94 -1.85 -10.33
C LEU A 48 3.01 -2.96 -9.84
N GLY A 49 1.74 -2.91 -10.26
CA GLY A 49 0.74 -3.91 -9.89
C GLY A 49 1.14 -5.33 -10.29
N LEU A 50 1.61 -5.52 -11.52
CA LEU A 50 2.05 -6.83 -12.02
C LEU A 50 3.20 -7.40 -11.17
N ILE A 51 4.23 -6.58 -10.89
CA ILE A 51 5.41 -7.03 -10.15
C ILE A 51 5.07 -7.35 -8.70
N ILE A 52 4.27 -6.50 -8.03
CA ILE A 52 3.86 -6.76 -6.65
C ILE A 52 2.94 -7.97 -6.57
N ALA A 53 2.00 -8.15 -7.49
CA ALA A 53 1.13 -9.33 -7.53
C ALA A 53 1.94 -10.63 -7.71
N LYS A 54 2.88 -10.65 -8.69
CA LYS A 54 3.80 -11.76 -8.89
C LYS A 54 4.58 -12.08 -7.60
N LYS A 55 5.13 -11.05 -6.95
CA LYS A 55 5.91 -11.22 -5.72
C LYS A 55 5.09 -11.75 -4.56
N LEU A 56 3.84 -11.33 -4.41
CA LEU A 56 2.93 -11.85 -3.40
C LEU A 56 2.59 -13.33 -3.63
N LEU A 57 2.39 -13.76 -4.87
CA LEU A 57 2.18 -15.18 -5.20
C LEU A 57 3.40 -16.04 -4.87
N GLU A 58 4.62 -15.54 -5.10
CA GLU A 58 5.85 -16.24 -4.74
C GLU A 58 6.00 -16.40 -3.21
N ILE A 59 5.66 -15.37 -2.44
CA ILE A 59 5.80 -15.39 -0.98
C ILE A 59 4.67 -16.17 -0.30
N TYR A 60 3.47 -16.14 -0.88
CA TYR A 60 2.24 -16.69 -0.28
C TYR A 60 1.51 -17.67 -1.22
N PRO A 61 2.16 -18.77 -1.65
CA PRO A 61 1.59 -19.66 -2.67
C PRO A 61 0.30 -20.39 -2.22
N SER A 62 0.08 -20.49 -0.92
CA SER A 62 -1.10 -21.17 -0.34
C SER A 62 -2.17 -20.23 0.17
N GLU A 63 -1.98 -18.90 0.02
CA GLU A 63 -2.95 -17.93 0.51
C GLU A 63 -4.15 -17.81 -0.43
N LYS A 64 -5.30 -17.47 0.17
CA LYS A 64 -6.52 -17.22 -0.60
C LYS A 64 -6.44 -15.86 -1.31
N GLU A 65 -7.08 -15.78 -2.47
CA GLU A 65 -7.17 -14.58 -3.31
C GLU A 65 -7.52 -13.31 -2.48
N GLY A 66 -8.58 -13.35 -1.67
CA GLY A 66 -9.00 -12.18 -0.89
C GLY A 66 -7.97 -11.70 0.16
N ILE A 67 -7.00 -12.53 0.55
CA ILE A 67 -5.87 -12.12 1.41
C ILE A 67 -4.79 -11.48 0.56
N LEU A 68 -4.50 -12.08 -0.61
CA LEU A 68 -3.56 -11.52 -1.57
C LEU A 68 -4.00 -10.14 -2.03
N ASP A 69 -5.29 -9.94 -2.32
CA ASP A 69 -5.86 -8.65 -2.71
C ASP A 69 -5.68 -7.58 -1.62
N LYS A 70 -5.94 -7.92 -0.35
CA LYS A 70 -5.73 -6.98 0.77
C LYS A 70 -4.25 -6.57 0.90
N LYS A 71 -3.34 -7.54 0.78
CA LYS A 71 -1.89 -7.28 0.80
C LYS A 71 -1.48 -6.43 -0.40
N PHE A 72 -1.93 -6.78 -1.58
CA PHE A 72 -1.71 -6.05 -2.82
C PHE A 72 -2.16 -4.59 -2.70
N ALA A 73 -3.43 -4.37 -2.34
CA ALA A 73 -3.98 -3.01 -2.18
C ALA A 73 -3.20 -2.17 -1.17
N SER A 74 -2.66 -2.78 -0.11
CA SER A 74 -1.83 -2.07 0.88
C SER A 74 -0.48 -1.63 0.33
N LEU A 75 0.05 -2.33 -0.66
CA LEU A 75 1.38 -2.11 -1.23
C LEU A 75 1.38 -1.19 -2.46
N VAL A 76 0.28 -1.14 -3.24
CA VAL A 76 0.23 -0.38 -4.50
C VAL A 76 -0.63 0.89 -4.43
N ASN A 77 -1.18 1.23 -3.25
CA ASN A 77 -2.00 2.45 -3.14
C ASN A 77 -1.17 3.74 -3.22
N LYS A 78 -1.84 4.84 -3.56
CA LYS A 78 -1.22 6.17 -3.69
C LYS A 78 -0.45 6.62 -2.43
N LYS A 79 -0.93 6.23 -1.23
CA LYS A 79 -0.24 6.56 0.02
C LYS A 79 1.12 5.87 0.09
N LYS A 80 1.20 4.61 -0.32
CA LYS A 80 2.45 3.85 -0.35
C LYS A 80 3.40 4.37 -1.42
N CYS A 81 2.90 4.67 -2.61
CA CYS A 81 3.69 5.30 -3.67
C CYS A 81 4.27 6.64 -3.20
N LEU A 82 3.46 7.47 -2.52
CA LEU A 82 3.93 8.73 -1.92
C LEU A 82 5.04 8.54 -0.89
N GLU A 83 4.88 7.56 0.02
CA GLU A 83 5.87 7.25 1.06
C GLU A 83 7.23 6.90 0.43
N ILE A 84 7.22 6.06 -0.59
CA ILE A 84 8.42 5.64 -1.32
C ILE A 84 8.99 6.81 -2.14
N ALA A 85 8.16 7.59 -2.81
CA ALA A 85 8.59 8.77 -3.55
C ALA A 85 9.30 9.79 -2.63
N LYS A 86 8.78 10.01 -1.44
CA LYS A 86 9.41 10.86 -0.41
C LYS A 86 10.72 10.27 0.11
N TYR A 87 10.79 8.96 0.31
CA TYR A 87 12.02 8.29 0.71
C TYR A 87 13.16 8.53 -0.29
N ILE A 88 12.88 8.44 -1.59
CA ILE A 88 13.85 8.77 -2.63
C ILE A 88 13.94 10.28 -2.94
N GLN A 89 13.20 11.13 -2.22
CA GLN A 89 13.15 12.60 -2.40
C GLN A 89 12.80 13.01 -3.84
N LEU A 90 11.87 12.29 -4.47
CA LEU A 90 11.51 12.47 -5.87
C LEU A 90 10.95 13.88 -6.14
N GLU A 91 10.26 14.46 -5.15
CA GLU A 91 9.68 15.81 -5.22
C GLU A 91 10.68 16.91 -5.61
N LYS A 92 11.98 16.70 -5.37
CA LYS A 92 13.04 17.65 -5.73
C LYS A 92 13.31 17.71 -7.23
N TYR A 93 12.83 16.72 -7.97
CA TYR A 93 13.14 16.54 -9.39
C TYR A 93 11.91 16.71 -10.29
N ILE A 94 10.73 16.96 -9.72
CA ILE A 94 9.48 17.14 -10.49
C ILE A 94 9.47 18.52 -11.16
N LEU A 95 9.26 18.52 -12.46
CA LEU A 95 9.02 19.72 -13.24
C LEU A 95 7.54 20.10 -13.11
N ILE A 96 7.28 21.20 -12.40
CA ILE A 96 5.95 21.77 -12.21
C ILE A 96 5.96 23.26 -12.55
N PHE A 97 4.86 23.76 -13.06
CA PHE A 97 4.73 25.18 -13.36
C PHE A 97 4.85 26.03 -12.08
N ASN A 98 5.83 26.92 -12.06
CA ASN A 98 6.13 27.81 -10.94
C ASN A 98 6.52 29.21 -11.44
N PRO A 99 5.53 30.05 -11.77
CA PRO A 99 5.77 31.35 -12.42
C PRO A 99 6.55 32.32 -11.52
N LYS A 100 6.55 32.12 -10.20
CA LYS A 100 7.19 33.03 -9.25
C LYS A 100 8.52 32.49 -8.68
N ASN A 101 9.01 31.36 -9.16
CA ASN A 101 10.22 30.67 -8.62
C ASN A 101 10.28 30.59 -7.06
N LYS A 102 9.10 30.59 -6.41
CA LYS A 102 9.00 30.43 -4.96
C LYS A 102 9.08 28.96 -4.58
N LYS A 103 9.40 28.68 -3.31
CA LYS A 103 9.25 27.33 -2.76
C LYS A 103 7.76 26.93 -2.83
N ILE A 104 7.41 26.03 -3.72
CA ILE A 104 6.06 25.48 -3.84
C ILE A 104 6.06 24.13 -3.13
N LYS A 105 5.03 23.90 -2.32
CA LYS A 105 4.72 22.56 -1.83
C LYS A 105 3.99 21.82 -2.96
N ILE A 106 4.63 20.78 -3.49
CA ILE A 106 4.01 19.91 -4.50
C ILE A 106 2.94 19.06 -3.80
N GLU A 107 1.79 18.91 -4.44
CA GLU A 107 0.71 18.07 -3.92
C GLU A 107 1.15 16.62 -3.82
N ASP A 108 0.78 15.95 -2.74
CA ASP A 108 1.15 14.56 -2.45
C ASP A 108 0.74 13.59 -3.58
N LYS A 109 -0.40 13.88 -4.24
CA LYS A 109 -0.85 13.12 -5.42
C LYS A 109 0.15 13.23 -6.57
N VAL A 110 0.61 14.42 -6.91
CA VAL A 110 1.56 14.65 -8.01
C VAL A 110 2.88 13.92 -7.76
N VAL A 111 3.32 13.85 -6.50
CA VAL A 111 4.54 13.13 -6.11
C VAL A 111 4.38 11.62 -6.28
N ALA A 112 3.23 11.07 -5.88
CA ALA A 112 2.92 9.65 -6.06
C ALA A 112 2.80 9.27 -7.55
N ASP A 113 2.07 10.06 -8.33
CA ASP A 113 1.88 9.88 -9.77
C ASP A 113 3.22 9.93 -10.52
N CYS A 114 4.14 10.80 -10.09
CA CYS A 114 5.48 10.89 -10.65
C CYS A 114 6.32 9.62 -10.40
N LEU A 115 6.17 8.95 -9.25
CA LEU A 115 6.85 7.67 -9.00
C LEU A 115 6.33 6.59 -9.95
N GLU A 116 5.03 6.51 -10.15
CA GLU A 116 4.45 5.57 -11.11
C GLU A 116 4.95 5.87 -12.53
N ALA A 117 5.00 7.15 -12.92
CA ALA A 117 5.56 7.54 -14.21
C ALA A 117 7.05 7.17 -14.34
N LEU A 118 7.84 7.32 -13.28
CA LEU A 118 9.25 6.89 -13.27
C LEU A 118 9.38 5.37 -13.49
N ILE A 119 8.52 4.58 -12.84
CA ILE A 119 8.44 3.12 -13.03
C ILE A 119 8.09 2.79 -14.48
N GLY A 120 7.09 3.46 -15.05
CA GLY A 120 6.67 3.26 -16.44
C GLY A 120 7.78 3.62 -17.44
N ALA A 121 8.49 4.73 -17.21
CA ALA A 121 9.62 5.13 -18.03
C ALA A 121 10.77 4.13 -17.94
N LEU A 122 11.09 3.63 -16.75
CA LEU A 122 12.13 2.63 -16.55
C LEU A 122 11.79 1.31 -17.26
N TYR A 123 10.51 0.92 -17.22
CA TYR A 123 10.03 -0.25 -17.94
C TYR A 123 10.22 -0.09 -19.47
N LEU A 124 9.84 1.06 -20.02
CA LEU A 124 10.00 1.34 -21.46
C LEU A 124 11.46 1.41 -21.90
N ASP A 125 12.34 1.91 -21.05
CA ASP A 125 13.76 2.12 -21.36
C ASP A 125 14.61 0.86 -21.16
N LYS A 126 14.33 0.04 -20.12
CA LYS A 126 15.16 -1.07 -19.66
C LYS A 126 14.46 -2.42 -19.61
N GLY A 127 13.16 -2.47 -19.83
CA GLY A 127 12.38 -3.70 -19.79
C GLY A 127 12.06 -4.20 -18.38
N LEU A 128 11.34 -5.33 -18.33
CA LEU A 128 10.74 -5.87 -17.11
C LEU A 128 11.77 -6.23 -16.04
N ASN A 129 12.88 -6.87 -16.43
CA ASN A 129 13.87 -7.39 -15.46
C ASN A 129 14.52 -6.28 -14.61
N ILE A 130 14.79 -5.13 -15.21
CA ILE A 130 15.42 -4.01 -14.50
C ILE A 130 14.41 -3.29 -13.62
N VAL A 131 13.19 -3.05 -14.12
CA VAL A 131 12.16 -2.39 -13.32
C VAL A 131 11.68 -3.27 -12.17
N GLU A 132 11.65 -4.60 -12.33
CA GLU A 132 11.36 -5.54 -11.25
C GLU A 132 12.36 -5.42 -10.11
N LYS A 133 13.67 -5.44 -10.42
CA LYS A 133 14.72 -5.23 -9.41
C LYS A 133 14.59 -3.89 -8.70
N PHE A 134 14.28 -2.83 -9.44
CA PHE A 134 14.07 -1.49 -8.89
C PHE A 134 12.88 -1.44 -7.93
N ILE A 135 11.72 -1.96 -8.33
CA ILE A 135 10.52 -2.00 -7.50
C ILE A 135 10.76 -2.86 -6.26
N LEU A 136 11.25 -4.09 -6.41
CA LEU A 136 11.45 -5.00 -5.28
C LEU A 136 12.46 -4.47 -4.27
N ASN A 137 13.47 -3.71 -4.71
CA ASN A 137 14.41 -3.05 -3.80
C ASN A 137 13.72 -1.95 -2.99
N LEU A 138 12.94 -1.07 -3.64
CA LEU A 138 12.25 0.04 -2.95
C LEU A 138 11.11 -0.43 -2.05
N TRP A 139 10.41 -1.50 -2.42
CA TRP A 139 9.28 -2.07 -1.66
C TRP A 139 9.69 -3.13 -0.64
N LYS A 140 10.99 -3.49 -0.54
CA LYS A 140 11.50 -4.59 0.28
C LYS A 140 10.93 -4.60 1.70
N ASP A 141 11.08 -3.50 2.41
CA ASP A 141 10.66 -3.42 3.82
C ASP A 141 9.13 -3.44 3.95
N HIS A 142 8.41 -2.86 2.99
CA HIS A 142 6.95 -2.87 2.96
C HIS A 142 6.39 -4.27 2.64
N ILE A 143 7.02 -5.00 1.73
CA ILE A 143 6.67 -6.39 1.42
C ILE A 143 6.92 -7.24 2.66
N ASN A 144 8.08 -7.10 3.32
CA ASN A 144 8.39 -7.83 4.55
C ASN A 144 7.41 -7.49 5.69
N ALA A 145 7.05 -6.22 5.86
CA ALA A 145 6.03 -5.82 6.83
C ALA A 145 4.65 -6.39 6.51
N SER A 146 4.32 -6.64 5.23
CA SER A 146 3.06 -7.28 4.83
C SER A 146 2.98 -8.75 5.26
N ILE A 147 4.12 -9.39 5.56
CA ILE A 147 4.18 -10.74 6.13
C ILE A 147 3.56 -10.75 7.53
N ILE A 148 3.75 -9.68 8.29
CA ILE A 148 3.27 -9.50 9.65
C ILE A 148 1.81 -9.03 9.68
N THR A 149 1.21 -8.63 8.54
CA THR A 149 -0.19 -8.23 8.52
C THR A 149 -1.03 -9.44 8.95
N GLN A 150 -1.42 -9.41 10.22
CA GLN A 150 -2.34 -10.37 10.82
C GLN A 150 -3.51 -10.53 9.86
N ILE A 151 -3.72 -11.76 9.40
CA ILE A 151 -5.00 -12.14 8.81
C ILE A 151 -6.02 -11.65 9.82
N ASP A 152 -6.87 -10.73 9.37
CA ASP A 152 -7.96 -10.15 10.14
C ASP A 152 -8.57 -11.24 11.03
N ALA A 153 -8.35 -11.15 12.34
CA ALA A 153 -8.77 -12.18 13.29
C ALA A 153 -10.27 -12.46 13.15
N LYS A 154 -11.05 -11.44 12.78
CA LYS A 154 -12.48 -11.56 12.48
C LYS A 154 -12.72 -12.48 11.28
N THR A 155 -11.94 -12.35 10.21
CA THR A 155 -12.02 -13.22 9.03
C THR A 155 -11.63 -14.66 9.37
N LYS A 156 -10.54 -14.87 10.12
CA LYS A 156 -10.15 -16.22 10.60
C LYS A 156 -11.24 -16.87 11.45
N LEU A 157 -11.83 -16.09 12.38
CA LEU A 157 -12.88 -16.61 13.23
C LEU A 157 -14.16 -16.94 12.44
N GLN A 158 -14.50 -16.15 11.41
CA GLN A 158 -15.60 -16.45 10.52
C GLN A 158 -15.37 -17.73 9.74
N GLU A 159 -14.20 -17.91 9.14
CA GLU A 159 -13.84 -19.13 8.41
C GLU A 159 -13.88 -20.35 9.31
N HIS A 160 -13.32 -20.25 10.53
CA HIS A 160 -13.33 -21.32 11.52
C HIS A 160 -14.76 -21.70 11.91
N SER A 161 -15.62 -20.71 12.20
CA SER A 161 -17.03 -20.94 12.55
C SER A 161 -17.84 -21.56 11.40
N LEU A 162 -17.65 -21.08 10.18
CA LEU A 162 -18.30 -21.64 8.99
C LEU A 162 -17.85 -23.08 8.72
N LYS A 163 -16.55 -23.36 8.87
CA LYS A 163 -16.01 -24.72 8.68
C LYS A 163 -16.61 -25.72 9.66
N LEU A 164 -16.69 -25.38 10.95
CA LEU A 164 -17.13 -26.30 12.02
C LEU A 164 -18.64 -26.30 12.22
N PHE A 165 -19.27 -25.15 12.17
CA PHE A 165 -20.66 -24.98 12.60
C PHE A 165 -21.63 -24.56 11.50
N LYS A 166 -21.11 -24.21 10.28
CA LYS A 166 -21.90 -23.68 9.14
C LYS A 166 -22.67 -22.38 9.47
N ILE A 167 -22.27 -21.65 10.54
CA ILE A 167 -22.85 -20.39 10.94
C ILE A 167 -21.75 -19.35 11.21
N LEU A 168 -22.10 -18.07 11.11
CA LEU A 168 -21.21 -16.97 11.40
C LEU A 168 -21.08 -16.68 12.90
N PRO A 169 -19.94 -16.16 13.39
CA PRO A 169 -19.82 -15.63 14.75
C PRO A 169 -20.78 -14.46 14.98
N ILE A 170 -21.35 -14.39 16.17
CA ILE A 170 -22.28 -13.30 16.55
C ILE A 170 -21.50 -12.25 17.34
N TYR A 171 -21.42 -11.01 16.80
CA TYR A 171 -20.84 -9.86 17.47
C TYR A 171 -21.92 -8.95 18.04
N LYS A 172 -21.72 -8.46 19.28
CA LYS A 172 -22.60 -7.48 19.93
C LYS A 172 -21.77 -6.33 20.50
N LEU A 173 -22.18 -5.10 20.19
CA LEU A 173 -21.67 -3.91 20.85
C LEU A 173 -22.23 -3.87 22.27
N ILE A 174 -21.37 -3.86 23.27
CA ILE A 174 -21.73 -3.82 24.70
C ILE A 174 -21.81 -2.37 25.17
N SER A 175 -20.81 -1.57 24.86
CA SER A 175 -20.78 -0.15 25.22
C SER A 175 -19.92 0.66 24.25
N ASN A 176 -20.22 1.95 24.20
CA ASN A 176 -19.40 2.97 23.57
C ASN A 176 -19.24 4.10 24.58
N THR A 177 -18.04 4.27 25.10
CA THR A 177 -17.70 5.22 26.16
C THR A 177 -16.47 6.05 25.78
N GLY A 178 -16.17 7.07 26.56
CA GLY A 178 -15.03 7.96 26.31
C GLY A 178 -15.39 9.22 25.51
N PRO A 179 -14.49 10.20 25.46
CA PRO A 179 -14.69 11.45 24.75
C PRO A 179 -14.69 11.23 23.23
N ARG A 180 -15.34 12.13 22.46
CA ARG A 180 -15.45 12.04 20.99
C ARG A 180 -14.11 11.86 20.26
N HIS A 181 -13.04 12.43 20.78
CA HIS A 181 -11.68 12.34 20.20
C HIS A 181 -10.92 11.08 20.63
N LYS A 182 -11.43 10.31 21.61
CA LYS A 182 -10.83 9.06 22.08
C LYS A 182 -11.92 8.09 22.54
N PRO A 183 -12.79 7.63 21.63
CA PRO A 183 -13.87 6.70 21.97
C PRO A 183 -13.30 5.33 22.36
N LEU A 184 -13.99 4.65 23.28
CA LEU A 184 -13.69 3.30 23.68
C LEU A 184 -14.90 2.41 23.42
N PHE A 185 -14.77 1.51 22.47
CA PHE A 185 -15.80 0.54 22.11
C PHE A 185 -15.53 -0.79 22.83
N LYS A 186 -16.57 -1.37 23.43
CA LYS A 186 -16.53 -2.71 24.01
C LYS A 186 -17.44 -3.63 23.21
N VAL A 187 -16.88 -4.69 22.64
CA VAL A 187 -17.59 -5.65 21.79
C VAL A 187 -17.43 -7.06 22.34
N SER A 188 -18.48 -7.84 22.30
CA SER A 188 -18.44 -9.28 22.54
C SER A 188 -18.58 -10.07 21.26
N VAL A 189 -17.97 -11.26 21.25
CA VAL A 189 -18.16 -12.28 20.21
C VAL A 189 -18.53 -13.62 20.82
N LYS A 190 -19.43 -14.34 20.16
CA LYS A 190 -19.85 -15.69 20.55
C LYS A 190 -19.92 -16.58 19.33
N LEU A 191 -19.35 -17.79 19.45
CA LEU A 191 -19.57 -18.90 18.52
C LEU A 191 -20.56 -19.90 19.13
N LYS A 192 -21.07 -20.80 18.28
CA LYS A 192 -21.88 -21.93 18.72
C LYS A 192 -21.06 -22.78 19.72
N ASN A 193 -21.67 -23.13 20.84
CA ASN A 193 -21.09 -23.97 21.90
C ASN A 193 -19.82 -23.40 22.55
N THR A 194 -19.62 -22.06 22.52
CA THR A 194 -18.50 -21.42 23.23
C THR A 194 -18.97 -20.39 24.25
N LYS A 195 -18.11 -20.04 25.20
CA LYS A 195 -18.31 -18.87 26.06
C LYS A 195 -18.25 -17.57 25.25
N ILE A 196 -18.75 -16.50 25.84
CA ILE A 196 -18.66 -15.15 25.26
C ILE A 196 -17.26 -14.58 25.53
N PHE A 197 -16.62 -14.04 24.50
CA PHE A 197 -15.36 -13.32 24.59
C PHE A 197 -15.59 -11.84 24.37
N THR A 198 -15.00 -10.99 25.20
CA THR A 198 -15.22 -9.54 25.17
C THR A 198 -13.91 -8.80 25.13
N ALA A 199 -13.79 -7.81 24.24
CA ALA A 199 -12.62 -6.95 24.13
C ALA A 199 -13.01 -5.50 23.88
N VAL A 200 -12.03 -4.60 24.03
CA VAL A 200 -12.17 -3.16 23.80
C VAL A 200 -11.28 -2.71 22.64
N GLY A 201 -11.61 -1.59 22.02
CA GLY A 201 -10.84 -0.99 20.94
C GLY A 201 -11.21 0.48 20.73
N ASN A 202 -10.36 1.21 20.01
CA ASN A 202 -10.55 2.64 19.72
C ASN A 202 -11.59 2.91 18.62
N SER A 203 -12.05 1.86 17.95
CA SER A 203 -13.16 1.85 17.01
C SER A 203 -13.97 0.57 17.18
N LYS A 204 -15.22 0.55 16.70
CA LYS A 204 -16.03 -0.67 16.69
C LYS A 204 -15.33 -1.81 15.96
N LYS A 205 -14.68 -1.52 14.81
CA LYS A 205 -13.93 -2.49 14.02
C LYS A 205 -12.73 -3.04 14.80
N ASP A 206 -11.99 -2.18 15.48
CA ASP A 206 -10.86 -2.57 16.31
C ASP A 206 -11.28 -3.46 17.49
N ALA A 207 -12.34 -3.09 18.20
CA ALA A 207 -12.90 -3.91 19.27
C ALA A 207 -13.40 -5.29 18.78
N GLU A 208 -14.00 -5.36 17.59
CA GLU A 208 -14.40 -6.63 16.96
C GLU A 208 -13.19 -7.52 16.65
N GLN A 209 -12.09 -6.93 16.13
CA GLN A 209 -10.84 -7.64 15.88
C GLN A 209 -10.23 -8.21 17.15
N ASN A 210 -10.15 -7.37 18.20
CA ASN A 210 -9.57 -7.77 19.47
C ASN A 210 -10.40 -8.89 20.14
N ALA A 211 -11.73 -8.82 20.03
CA ALA A 211 -12.62 -9.88 20.53
C ALA A 211 -12.45 -11.19 19.73
N ALA A 212 -12.28 -11.10 18.41
CA ALA A 212 -12.03 -12.25 17.56
C ALA A 212 -10.67 -12.89 17.86
N THR A 213 -9.61 -12.09 18.07
CA THR A 213 -8.29 -12.58 18.48
C THR A 213 -8.37 -13.34 19.78
N LEU A 214 -8.99 -12.75 20.81
CA LEU A 214 -9.16 -13.38 22.10
C LEU A 214 -9.93 -14.71 22.00
N CYS A 215 -10.94 -14.78 21.15
CA CYS A 215 -11.71 -15.98 20.90
C CYS A 215 -10.86 -17.07 20.25
N LEU A 216 -10.12 -16.73 19.18
CA LEU A 216 -9.23 -17.66 18.46
C LEU A 216 -8.15 -18.23 19.37
N ASP A 217 -7.49 -17.39 20.16
CA ASP A 217 -6.42 -17.81 21.09
C ASP A 217 -6.92 -18.81 22.12
N ASN A 218 -8.20 -18.73 22.50
CA ASN A 218 -8.80 -19.66 23.47
C ASN A 218 -9.38 -20.94 22.84
N ILE A 219 -9.62 -20.96 21.51
CA ILE A 219 -10.22 -22.10 20.82
C ILE A 219 -9.14 -22.95 20.14
N ILE A 220 -8.09 -22.31 19.58
CA ILE A 220 -7.04 -23.00 18.80
C ILE A 220 -5.93 -23.54 19.71
N LYS A 221 -5.75 -23.02 20.93
CA LYS A 221 -4.76 -23.49 21.92
C LYS A 221 -5.23 -24.69 22.77
N LYS A 222 -6.37 -25.26 22.45
CA LYS A 222 -6.84 -26.54 22.97
C LYS A 222 -6.78 -27.61 21.88
#